data_ec36c74b65c14caef065cbc1e750c575
#
_entry.id   ec36c74b65c14caef065cbc1e750c575
#
_cell.length_a   1.000
_cell.length_b   1.000
_cell.length_c   1.000
_cell.angle_alpha   90.00
_cell.angle_beta   90.00
_cell.angle_gamma   90.00
#
_symmetry.space_group_name_H-M   'P 1'
#
loop_
_entity.id
_entity.type
_entity.pdbx_description
1 polymer ?
#
loop_
_entity_poly.entity_id
_entity_poly.type
_entity_poly.pdbx_seq_one_letter_code
_entity_poly.pdbx_strand_id
1 'polypeptide(L)'
;MRRIIFVLALAVLAGSFAPAYAQTPNARVFNGGAGLILYTIKGDKTADFEMVMNKTKEALGKSDKPGRKEQAAHWNLFKSDAAAANGNVTYVMVISPAVKDADYNVINVLNEVFPAEIQALFKAYTESFASGLIPINLLPVVDFKP
;
A
#
# COMPACT_ATOMS: atom_id res chain seq x y z
N MET A 1 37.08 -64.53 4.14
CA MET A 1 37.52 -63.12 3.96
C MET A 1 36.40 -62.38 3.30
N ARG A 2 35.60 -61.63 4.07
CA ARG A 2 34.39 -60.87 3.59
C ARG A 2 34.80 -59.44 3.32
N ARG A 3 34.74 -59.03 2.06
CA ARG A 3 34.92 -57.61 1.66
C ARG A 3 33.58 -56.90 1.75
N ILE A 4 33.45 -56.01 2.71
CA ILE A 4 32.29 -55.11 2.85
C ILE A 4 32.56 -53.87 2.03
N ILE A 5 31.75 -53.66 0.97
CA ILE A 5 31.78 -52.46 0.16
C ILE A 5 30.80 -51.49 0.79
N PHE A 6 31.31 -50.39 1.34
CA PHE A 6 30.48 -49.26 1.77
C PHE A 6 30.13 -48.40 0.53
N VAL A 7 28.87 -48.43 0.16
CA VAL A 7 28.32 -47.48 -0.82
C VAL A 7 27.87 -46.23 -0.06
N LEU A 8 28.61 -45.15 -0.25
CA LEU A 8 28.25 -43.82 0.30
C LEU A 8 27.19 -43.21 -0.60
N ALA A 9 25.94 -43.20 -0.13
CA ALA A 9 24.86 -42.48 -0.81
C ALA A 9 24.96 -40.96 -0.50
N LEU A 10 25.44 -40.20 -1.45
CA LEU A 10 25.45 -38.71 -1.40
C LEU A 10 24.07 -38.21 -1.72
N ALA A 11 23.27 -37.89 -0.68
CA ALA A 11 21.98 -37.23 -0.83
C ALA A 11 22.22 -35.76 -1.17
N VAL A 12 22.02 -35.39 -2.44
CA VAL A 12 21.97 -33.99 -2.89
C VAL A 12 20.67 -33.38 -2.39
N LEU A 13 20.72 -32.58 -1.33
CA LEU A 13 19.62 -31.71 -0.92
C LEU A 13 19.49 -30.57 -1.98
N ALA A 14 18.66 -30.79 -2.99
CA ALA A 14 18.19 -29.74 -3.83
C ALA A 14 17.23 -28.85 -3.00
N GLY A 15 17.78 -27.83 -2.36
CA GLY A 15 17.00 -26.79 -1.69
C GLY A 15 16.14 -26.07 -2.72
N SER A 16 14.84 -26.37 -2.70
CA SER A 16 13.85 -25.64 -3.48
C SER A 16 13.77 -24.20 -2.94
N PHE A 17 14.46 -23.27 -3.56
CA PHE A 17 14.19 -21.85 -3.37
C PHE A 17 12.82 -21.57 -3.96
N ALA A 18 11.76 -21.76 -3.19
CA ALA A 18 10.46 -21.21 -3.52
C ALA A 18 10.60 -19.68 -3.49
N PRO A 19 10.24 -18.95 -4.57
CA PRO A 19 10.20 -17.51 -4.50
C PRO A 19 9.22 -17.14 -3.38
N ALA A 20 9.67 -16.37 -2.39
CA ALA A 20 8.81 -15.80 -1.39
C ALA A 20 7.87 -14.85 -2.12
N TYR A 21 6.68 -15.31 -2.47
CA TYR A 21 5.60 -14.46 -2.94
C TYR A 21 5.33 -13.47 -1.80
N ALA A 22 5.63 -12.20 -2.03
CA ALA A 22 5.25 -11.14 -1.11
C ALA A 22 3.75 -11.26 -0.90
N GLN A 23 3.34 -11.55 0.34
CA GLN A 23 1.92 -11.64 0.67
C GLN A 23 1.28 -10.31 0.29
N THR A 24 0.26 -10.38 -0.56
CA THR A 24 -0.53 -9.20 -0.91
C THR A 24 -1.08 -8.61 0.39
N PRO A 25 -0.79 -7.34 0.71
CA PRO A 25 -1.31 -6.73 1.92
C PRO A 25 -2.83 -6.87 1.99
N ASN A 26 -3.39 -7.02 3.20
CA ASN A 26 -4.83 -7.10 3.39
C ASN A 26 -5.53 -5.91 2.74
N ALA A 27 -6.67 -6.15 2.11
CA ALA A 27 -7.50 -5.11 1.53
C ALA A 27 -7.90 -4.07 2.59
N ARG A 28 -7.94 -2.80 2.20
CA ARG A 28 -8.44 -1.71 3.04
C ARG A 28 -9.76 -1.22 2.50
N VAL A 29 -10.83 -1.53 3.21
CA VAL A 29 -12.20 -1.20 2.80
C VAL A 29 -12.81 -0.23 3.81
N PHE A 30 -13.57 0.76 3.33
CA PHE A 30 -14.31 1.72 4.15
C PHE A 30 -15.80 1.46 4.02
N ASN A 31 -16.39 0.80 5.03
CA ASN A 31 -17.78 0.36 5.02
C ASN A 31 -18.77 1.44 5.49
N GLY A 32 -18.28 2.56 6.03
CA GLY A 32 -19.11 3.64 6.55
C GLY A 32 -19.59 4.66 5.51
N GLY A 33 -19.24 4.46 4.23
CA GLY A 33 -19.56 5.39 3.16
C GLY A 33 -18.49 6.47 2.95
N ALA A 34 -17.59 6.67 3.90
CA ALA A 34 -16.40 7.51 3.75
C ALA A 34 -15.23 6.95 4.57
N GLY A 35 -14.04 7.39 4.25
CA GLY A 35 -12.82 7.00 4.94
C GLY A 35 -11.82 8.14 5.04
N LEU A 36 -10.94 8.05 6.03
CA LEU A 36 -9.82 8.94 6.21
C LEU A 36 -8.59 8.11 6.57
N ILE A 37 -7.42 8.47 6.04
CA ILE A 37 -6.15 7.89 6.45
C ILE A 37 -5.20 9.01 6.83
N LEU A 38 -4.68 8.98 8.05
CA LEU A 38 -3.63 9.87 8.49
C LEU A 38 -2.27 9.21 8.27
N TYR A 39 -1.33 9.97 7.70
CA TYR A 39 0.04 9.58 7.52
C TYR A 39 0.95 10.57 8.24
N THR A 40 1.93 10.07 8.98
CA THR A 40 3.04 10.88 9.50
C THR A 40 4.29 10.49 8.74
N ILE A 41 4.77 11.40 7.90
CA ILE A 41 5.87 11.18 6.97
C ILE A 41 7.11 11.91 7.47
N LYS A 42 8.29 11.27 7.37
CA LYS A 42 9.57 11.90 7.65
C LYS A 42 9.79 13.10 6.73
N GLY A 43 10.29 14.21 7.26
CA GLY A 43 10.44 15.44 6.49
C GLY A 43 11.35 15.31 5.27
N ASP A 44 12.41 14.50 5.37
CA ASP A 44 13.36 14.18 4.29
C ASP A 44 12.84 13.13 3.29
N LYS A 45 11.66 12.53 3.54
CA LYS A 45 11.04 11.48 2.72
C LYS A 45 9.71 11.89 2.07
N THR A 46 9.35 13.16 2.15
CA THR A 46 8.11 13.65 1.54
C THR A 46 8.09 13.46 0.03
N ALA A 47 9.21 13.66 -0.66
CA ALA A 47 9.30 13.45 -2.11
C ALA A 47 9.08 12.00 -2.50
N ASP A 48 9.65 11.04 -1.75
CA ASP A 48 9.47 9.60 -1.97
C ASP A 48 7.98 9.22 -1.80
N PHE A 49 7.36 9.72 -0.71
CA PHE A 49 5.93 9.49 -0.45
C PHE A 49 5.03 10.08 -1.55
N GLU A 50 5.25 11.33 -1.93
CA GLU A 50 4.47 12.01 -2.98
C GLU A 50 4.65 11.33 -4.34
N MET A 51 5.84 10.83 -4.66
CA MET A 51 6.09 10.04 -5.86
C MET A 51 5.25 8.76 -5.86
N VAL A 52 5.20 8.01 -4.75
CA VAL A 52 4.39 6.79 -4.63
C VAL A 52 2.90 7.12 -4.76
N MET A 53 2.42 8.23 -4.19
CA MET A 53 1.02 8.67 -4.33
C MET A 53 0.67 9.06 -5.77
N ASN A 54 1.58 9.72 -6.48
CA ASN A 54 1.40 10.03 -7.90
C ASN A 54 1.36 8.74 -8.77
N LYS A 55 2.20 7.75 -8.46
CA LYS A 55 2.14 6.43 -9.10
C LYS A 55 0.83 5.71 -8.80
N THR A 56 0.28 5.86 -7.59
CA THR A 56 -1.04 5.31 -7.22
C THR A 56 -2.16 5.96 -8.05
N LYS A 57 -2.12 7.27 -8.23
CA LYS A 57 -3.04 7.99 -9.13
C LYS A 57 -2.94 7.47 -10.56
N GLU A 58 -1.73 7.25 -11.06
CA GLU A 58 -1.49 6.67 -12.40
C GLU A 58 -2.08 5.26 -12.50
N ALA A 59 -1.84 4.42 -11.48
CA ALA A 59 -2.38 3.06 -11.41
C ALA A 59 -3.90 3.03 -11.45
N LEU A 60 -4.57 3.89 -10.67
CA LEU A 60 -6.03 4.00 -10.68
C LEU A 60 -6.58 4.37 -12.06
N GLY A 61 -5.88 5.24 -12.79
CA GLY A 61 -6.27 5.65 -14.15
C GLY A 61 -6.04 4.57 -15.21
N LYS A 62 -5.02 3.72 -15.03
CA LYS A 62 -4.62 2.66 -15.97
C LYS A 62 -5.23 1.30 -15.66
N SER A 63 -5.74 1.10 -14.47
CA SER A 63 -6.30 -0.19 -14.06
C SER A 63 -7.55 -0.55 -14.86
N ASP A 64 -7.60 -1.79 -15.35
CA ASP A 64 -8.77 -2.36 -16.01
C ASP A 64 -9.81 -2.91 -15.02
N LYS A 65 -9.52 -2.87 -13.71
CA LYS A 65 -10.47 -3.32 -12.70
C LYS A 65 -11.69 -2.39 -12.63
N PRO A 66 -12.90 -2.96 -12.63
CA PRO A 66 -14.13 -2.18 -12.42
C PRO A 66 -14.04 -1.35 -11.12
N GLY A 67 -14.54 -0.12 -11.15
CA GLY A 67 -14.60 0.77 -9.99
C GLY A 67 -13.33 1.56 -9.68
N ARG A 68 -12.17 1.28 -10.30
CA ARG A 68 -10.93 2.03 -10.03
C ARG A 68 -11.01 3.50 -10.43
N LYS A 69 -11.65 3.81 -11.55
CA LYS A 69 -11.87 5.19 -11.98
C LYS A 69 -12.84 5.95 -11.05
N GLU A 70 -13.87 5.26 -10.55
CA GLU A 70 -14.79 5.80 -9.56
C GLU A 70 -14.07 6.06 -8.23
N GLN A 71 -13.24 5.12 -7.76
CA GLN A 71 -12.38 5.35 -6.60
C GLN A 71 -11.50 6.59 -6.77
N ALA A 72 -10.85 6.74 -7.93
CA ALA A 72 -9.97 7.87 -8.21
C ALA A 72 -10.69 9.23 -8.10
N ALA A 73 -11.96 9.29 -8.50
CA ALA A 73 -12.77 10.52 -8.44
C ALA A 73 -13.02 11.02 -7.01
N HIS A 74 -12.95 10.13 -6.03
CA HIS A 74 -13.30 10.41 -4.63
C HIS A 74 -12.14 10.18 -3.66
N TRP A 75 -10.94 10.02 -4.15
CA TRP A 75 -9.73 9.75 -3.38
C TRP A 75 -8.77 10.94 -3.47
N ASN A 76 -8.68 11.72 -2.38
CA ASN A 76 -7.89 12.93 -2.33
C ASN A 76 -6.83 12.85 -1.24
N LEU A 77 -5.65 13.40 -1.52
CA LEU A 77 -4.55 13.51 -0.57
C LEU A 77 -4.25 14.99 -0.31
N PHE A 78 -4.22 15.36 0.96
CA PHE A 78 -3.86 16.70 1.43
C PHE A 78 -2.59 16.63 2.27
N LYS A 79 -1.77 17.66 2.16
CA LYS A 79 -0.59 17.87 2.99
C LYS A 79 -0.93 18.98 3.99
N SER A 80 -0.62 18.75 5.28
CA SER A 80 -0.72 19.80 6.27
C SER A 80 0.31 20.90 6.00
N ASP A 81 -0.09 22.14 6.11
CA ASP A 81 0.81 23.30 6.09
C ASP A 81 1.53 23.51 7.43
N ALA A 82 0.99 22.95 8.52
CA ALA A 82 1.62 22.98 9.81
C ALA A 82 2.71 21.90 9.91
N ALA A 83 3.91 22.30 10.31
CA ALA A 83 4.95 21.34 10.63
C ALA A 83 4.54 20.52 11.86
N ALA A 84 4.59 19.20 11.73
CA ALA A 84 4.43 18.31 12.87
C ALA A 84 5.69 18.34 13.76
N ALA A 85 5.59 17.84 14.99
CA ALA A 85 6.72 17.69 15.88
C ALA A 85 7.86 16.90 15.19
N ASN A 86 9.09 17.26 15.50
CA ASN A 86 10.31 16.59 15.00
C ASN A 86 10.54 16.71 13.48
N GLY A 87 9.99 17.74 12.80
CA GLY A 87 10.19 17.95 11.37
C GLY A 87 9.44 16.96 10.46
N ASN A 88 8.56 16.15 11.01
CA ASN A 88 7.68 15.30 10.25
C ASN A 88 6.56 16.10 9.58
N VAL A 89 5.95 15.52 8.56
CA VAL A 89 4.83 16.13 7.81
C VAL A 89 3.62 15.23 7.89
N THR A 90 2.47 15.81 8.20
CA THR A 90 1.20 15.09 8.21
C THR A 90 0.53 15.18 6.84
N TYR A 91 0.11 14.03 6.33
CA TYR A 91 -0.76 13.93 5.16
C TYR A 91 -2.10 13.32 5.59
N VAL A 92 -3.15 13.81 4.97
CA VAL A 92 -4.53 13.35 5.20
C VAL A 92 -5.10 12.89 3.88
N MET A 93 -5.39 11.60 3.80
CA MET A 93 -6.11 11.04 2.68
C MET A 93 -7.60 11.04 3.01
N VAL A 94 -8.41 11.64 2.15
CA VAL A 94 -9.86 11.70 2.28
C VAL A 94 -10.49 10.91 1.15
N ILE A 95 -11.41 10.03 1.50
CA ILE A 95 -12.15 9.16 0.59
C ILE A 95 -13.62 9.41 0.85
N SER A 96 -14.30 10.15 -0.04
CA SER A 96 -15.71 10.50 0.17
C SER A 96 -16.43 10.87 -1.16
N PRO A 97 -17.49 10.11 -1.51
CA PRO A 97 -17.90 8.84 -0.93
C PRO A 97 -16.90 7.70 -1.16
N ALA A 98 -16.89 6.72 -0.28
CA ALA A 98 -16.14 5.49 -0.50
C ALA A 98 -16.93 4.56 -1.43
N VAL A 99 -16.25 3.97 -2.42
CA VAL A 99 -16.84 2.94 -3.27
C VAL A 99 -16.97 1.65 -2.46
N LYS A 100 -18.16 1.08 -2.46
CA LYS A 100 -18.46 -0.14 -1.67
C LYS A 100 -17.52 -1.28 -2.04
N ASP A 101 -17.03 -1.99 -1.04
CA ASP A 101 -16.14 -3.16 -1.14
C ASP A 101 -14.83 -2.91 -1.91
N ALA A 102 -14.53 -1.66 -2.24
CA ALA A 102 -13.31 -1.30 -2.95
C ALA A 102 -12.08 -1.30 -2.03
N ASP A 103 -10.97 -1.81 -2.56
CA ASP A 103 -9.70 -1.84 -1.83
C ASP A 103 -8.93 -0.52 -2.03
N TYR A 104 -8.69 0.18 -0.92
CA TYR A 104 -7.92 1.43 -0.82
C TYR A 104 -6.49 1.21 -0.31
N ASN A 105 -5.99 -0.03 -0.37
CA ASN A 105 -4.58 -0.28 -0.07
C ASN A 105 -3.71 0.16 -1.24
N VAL A 106 -2.86 1.17 -1.01
CA VAL A 106 -1.95 1.75 -1.99
C VAL A 106 -1.10 0.68 -2.69
N ILE A 107 -0.54 -0.26 -1.92
CA ILE A 107 0.35 -1.29 -2.48
C ILE A 107 -0.41 -2.28 -3.36
N ASN A 108 -1.64 -2.63 -3.00
CA ASN A 108 -2.46 -3.50 -3.83
C ASN A 108 -2.80 -2.83 -5.17
N VAL A 109 -3.18 -1.55 -5.14
CA VAL A 109 -3.46 -0.76 -6.34
C VAL A 109 -2.23 -0.65 -7.25
N LEU A 110 -1.07 -0.38 -6.68
CA LEU A 110 0.19 -0.31 -7.43
C LEU A 110 0.58 -1.65 -8.05
N ASN A 111 0.43 -2.75 -7.29
CA ASN A 111 0.79 -4.08 -7.78
C ASN A 111 -0.07 -4.56 -8.95
N GLU A 112 -1.30 -4.05 -9.07
CA GLU A 112 -2.18 -4.37 -10.21
C GLU A 112 -1.61 -3.90 -11.55
N VAL A 113 -0.95 -2.74 -11.56
CA VAL A 113 -0.51 -2.06 -12.79
C VAL A 113 1.01 -2.09 -12.94
N PHE A 114 1.75 -2.05 -11.84
CA PHE A 114 3.21 -1.97 -11.82
C PHE A 114 3.87 -3.13 -11.05
N PRO A 115 3.55 -4.41 -11.36
CA PRO A 115 4.10 -5.54 -10.62
C PRO A 115 5.64 -5.63 -10.69
N ALA A 116 6.25 -5.17 -11.78
CA ALA A 116 7.70 -5.14 -11.93
C ALA A 116 8.39 -4.09 -11.04
N GLU A 117 7.68 -3.00 -10.70
CA GLU A 117 8.20 -1.90 -9.89
C GLU A 117 7.81 -2.03 -8.41
N ILE A 118 6.95 -2.98 -8.05
CA ILE A 118 6.28 -3.02 -6.75
C ILE A 118 7.25 -3.07 -5.56
N GLN A 119 8.38 -3.77 -5.68
CA GLN A 119 9.35 -3.86 -4.59
C GLN A 119 9.98 -2.50 -4.27
N ALA A 120 10.35 -1.75 -5.31
CA ALA A 120 10.93 -0.40 -5.15
C ALA A 120 9.88 0.58 -4.61
N LEU A 121 8.65 0.52 -5.12
CA LEU A 121 7.54 1.36 -4.65
C LEU A 121 7.15 1.05 -3.21
N PHE A 122 7.09 -0.22 -2.83
CA PHE A 122 6.84 -0.67 -1.47
C PHE A 122 7.91 -0.14 -0.51
N LYS A 123 9.18 -0.27 -0.88
CA LYS A 123 10.30 0.24 -0.09
C LYS A 123 10.20 1.76 0.11
N ALA A 124 10.03 2.52 -0.96
CA ALA A 124 9.89 3.98 -0.90
C ALA A 124 8.71 4.39 -0.01
N TYR A 125 7.56 3.69 -0.15
CA TYR A 125 6.36 3.93 0.64
C TYR A 125 6.58 3.68 2.14
N THR A 126 7.10 2.50 2.49
CA THR A 126 7.26 2.12 3.90
C THR A 126 8.38 2.87 4.61
N GLU A 127 9.49 3.17 3.93
CA GLU A 127 10.61 3.94 4.48
C GLU A 127 10.25 5.41 4.69
N SER A 128 9.24 5.93 4.01
CA SER A 128 8.79 7.32 4.19
C SER A 128 8.06 7.56 5.51
N PHE A 129 7.53 6.53 6.14
CA PHE A 129 6.75 6.68 7.38
C PHE A 129 7.65 7.00 8.57
N ALA A 130 7.26 8.04 9.33
CA ALA A 130 7.81 8.33 10.66
C ALA A 130 7.09 7.48 11.73
N SER A 131 5.81 7.18 11.48
CA SER A 131 5.00 6.26 12.28
C SER A 131 4.03 5.51 11.36
N GLY A 132 3.31 4.52 11.89
CA GLY A 132 2.29 3.81 11.13
C GLY A 132 1.17 4.74 10.65
N LEU A 133 0.48 4.35 9.57
CA LEU A 133 -0.72 5.04 9.10
C LEU A 133 -1.92 4.69 9.97
N ILE A 134 -2.88 5.62 10.07
CA ILE A 134 -4.10 5.46 10.88
C ILE A 134 -5.32 5.54 9.95
N PRO A 135 -5.95 4.41 9.58
CA PRO A 135 -7.19 4.41 8.83
C PRO A 135 -8.39 4.62 9.77
N ILE A 136 -9.34 5.44 9.35
CA ILE A 136 -10.55 5.76 10.10
C ILE A 136 -11.76 5.57 9.18
N ASN A 137 -12.71 4.71 9.57
CA ASN A 137 -14.01 4.65 8.93
C ASN A 137 -14.87 5.83 9.41
N LEU A 138 -15.54 6.49 8.46
CA LEU A 138 -16.39 7.63 8.75
C LEU A 138 -17.85 7.28 8.40
N LEU A 139 -18.76 7.62 9.31
CA LEU A 139 -20.20 7.52 9.10
C LEU A 139 -20.76 8.93 8.94
N PRO A 140 -21.57 9.20 7.91
CA PRO A 140 -22.20 10.50 7.78
C PRO A 140 -23.20 10.73 8.92
N VAL A 141 -23.13 11.90 9.56
CA VAL A 141 -24.02 12.28 10.68
C VAL A 141 -24.91 13.44 10.26
N VAL A 142 -24.35 14.44 9.59
CA VAL A 142 -25.08 15.63 9.11
C VAL A 142 -24.53 15.98 7.73
N ASP A 143 -25.43 16.24 6.78
CA ASP A 143 -25.09 16.87 5.50
C ASP A 143 -25.50 18.36 5.57
N PHE A 144 -24.53 19.25 5.42
CA PHE A 144 -24.78 20.71 5.44
C PHE A 144 -25.09 21.28 4.06
N LYS A 145 -25.23 20.44 3.03
CA LYS A 145 -25.69 20.93 1.72
C LYS A 145 -27.09 21.48 1.83
N PRO A 146 -27.36 22.64 1.19
CA PRO A 146 -28.70 23.23 1.18
C PRO A 146 -29.69 22.37 0.40
#